data_29591f71574df22e6483be0fd62c16b5
#
_entry.id   29591f71574df22e6483be0fd62c16b5
#
_cell.length_a   1.000
_cell.length_b   1.000
_cell.length_c   1.000
_cell.angle_alpha   90.00
_cell.angle_beta   90.00
_cell.angle_gamma   90.00
#
_symmetry.space_group_name_H-M   'P 1'
#
loop_
_entity.id
_entity.type
_entity.pdbx_description
1 polymer ?
#
loop_
_entity_poly.entity_id
_entity_poly.type
_entity_poly.pdbx_seq_one_letter_code
_entity_poly.pdbx_strand_id
1 'polypeptide(L)'
;MNEFINYFSQNFSTIFGLFIDHIQLTILAIIISILIGVPLGIIITYFKPSKKPVMAIANIIQAIPSMALLGFMIPLLGIGTKPAIVMVILYSLLPIIKNTVAGLDSINSDTLEAAKGIGLTPMQVLYKVQIPLAAPVIMAGVRISAVSSVGLMTLAAFIGAGGLGYLVYAGIRTVNNAQILAGAIPACILALLIDYIFSILEVLVTPKCNQLASPQSKGKKLIDKIVIIATCICLAGSFVYTNLGKTSDKITINIGSMDFSEQEILNYMLKYLIEKNTDVEVNQSLSLGSSSIVLDAMKTGDVDMYVDYTGTIYGSVLGLEPNSDVEAVYNTVKDEMKKQYNFTVLEPLGFNNTYTLAMSKQTADKYNIETISDLCKVSNQLIFSPTLTFVERKDCLVGLQETYPLQFKEVIPIDGSPRYTALVNNECDLVDAFSTDGLLKKFDLKVLTDDKNFFLPYNAIPIINQRIKDECPEIIELVNQLQNYLNEEVMVDLNYKVDEAVSYTHLRAHETDSYLVCRLLLEKKKKQK
;
A
#
# COMPACT_ATOMS: atom_id res chain seq x y z
N MET A 1 21.53 -10.60 10.47
CA MET A 1 20.89 -11.93 10.39
C MET A 1 20.12 -12.27 11.66
N ASN A 2 20.69 -12.04 12.85
CA ASN A 2 20.00 -12.31 14.12
C ASN A 2 18.74 -11.46 14.30
N GLU A 3 18.76 -10.18 13.91
CA GLU A 3 17.60 -9.27 13.94
C GLU A 3 16.45 -9.77 13.07
N PHE A 4 16.77 -10.22 11.84
CA PHE A 4 15.76 -10.81 10.94
C PHE A 4 15.11 -12.06 11.52
N ILE A 5 15.92 -12.99 12.07
CA ILE A 5 15.40 -14.23 12.68
C ILE A 5 14.51 -13.91 13.87
N ASN A 6 14.92 -12.97 14.72
CA ASN A 6 14.14 -12.53 15.87
C ASN A 6 12.82 -11.87 15.42
N TYR A 7 12.88 -10.93 14.46
CA TYR A 7 11.71 -10.29 13.90
C TYR A 7 10.73 -11.32 13.31
N PHE A 8 11.24 -12.23 12.48
CA PHE A 8 10.44 -13.25 11.81
C PHE A 8 9.76 -14.20 12.81
N SER A 9 10.49 -14.66 13.84
CA SER A 9 9.94 -15.58 14.85
C SER A 9 8.88 -14.91 15.72
N GLN A 10 9.07 -13.65 16.09
CA GLN A 10 8.15 -12.91 16.92
C GLN A 10 6.85 -12.55 16.17
N ASN A 11 6.94 -12.30 14.86
CA ASN A 11 5.81 -11.86 14.03
C ASN A 11 5.28 -12.97 13.11
N PHE A 12 5.63 -14.23 13.35
CA PHE A 12 5.32 -15.34 12.46
C PHE A 12 3.82 -15.42 12.11
N SER A 13 2.93 -15.24 13.07
CA SER A 13 1.48 -15.30 12.84
C SER A 13 1.00 -14.23 11.85
N THR A 14 1.49 -12.98 12.00
CA THR A 14 1.16 -11.86 11.12
C THR A 14 1.73 -12.07 9.72
N ILE A 15 3.02 -12.47 9.64
CA ILE A 15 3.69 -12.74 8.36
C ILE A 15 2.97 -13.86 7.62
N PHE A 16 2.56 -14.92 8.33
CA PHE A 16 1.84 -16.05 7.76
C PHE A 16 0.44 -15.63 7.28
N GLY A 17 -0.29 -14.80 8.03
CA GLY A 17 -1.56 -14.22 7.58
C GLY A 17 -1.42 -13.44 6.27
N LEU A 18 -0.47 -12.49 6.23
CA LEU A 18 -0.18 -11.70 5.04
C LEU A 18 0.31 -12.55 3.84
N PHE A 19 1.02 -13.66 4.11
CA PHE A 19 1.43 -14.61 3.08
C PHE A 19 0.22 -15.32 2.47
N ILE A 20 -0.74 -15.74 3.27
CA ILE A 20 -1.97 -16.38 2.81
C ILE A 20 -2.81 -15.40 1.98
N ASP A 21 -2.99 -14.17 2.45
CA ASP A 21 -3.71 -13.13 1.72
C ASP A 21 -3.06 -12.87 0.36
N HIS A 22 -1.73 -12.76 0.33
CA HIS A 22 -0.98 -12.56 -0.91
C HIS A 22 -1.19 -13.69 -1.92
N ILE A 23 -1.17 -14.95 -1.45
CA ILE A 23 -1.46 -16.13 -2.29
C ILE A 23 -2.88 -16.06 -2.86
N GLN A 24 -3.88 -15.81 -2.01
CA GLN A 24 -5.29 -15.80 -2.41
C GLN A 24 -5.54 -14.77 -3.50
N LEU A 25 -5.09 -13.53 -3.29
CA LEU A 25 -5.27 -12.44 -4.24
C LEU A 25 -4.54 -12.71 -5.56
N THR A 26 -3.31 -13.21 -5.48
CA THR A 26 -2.51 -13.54 -6.67
C THR A 26 -3.16 -14.65 -7.48
N ILE A 27 -3.56 -15.75 -6.86
CA ILE A 27 -4.17 -16.89 -7.56
C ILE A 27 -5.53 -16.50 -8.15
N LEU A 28 -6.35 -15.75 -7.43
CA LEU A 28 -7.62 -15.26 -7.95
C LEU A 28 -7.42 -14.41 -9.21
N ALA A 29 -6.48 -13.47 -9.18
CA ALA A 29 -6.16 -12.63 -10.33
C ALA A 29 -5.66 -13.44 -11.51
N ILE A 30 -4.78 -14.45 -11.29
CA ILE A 30 -4.26 -15.33 -12.34
C ILE A 30 -5.37 -16.17 -12.98
N ILE A 31 -6.24 -16.78 -12.18
CA ILE A 31 -7.37 -17.58 -12.69
C ILE A 31 -8.25 -16.73 -13.60
N ILE A 32 -8.64 -15.53 -13.15
CA ILE A 32 -9.44 -14.62 -13.97
C ILE A 32 -8.69 -14.23 -15.25
N SER A 33 -7.39 -13.95 -15.15
CA SER A 33 -6.56 -13.61 -16.31
C SER A 33 -6.48 -14.72 -17.34
N ILE A 34 -6.40 -15.99 -16.91
CA ILE A 34 -6.42 -17.17 -17.79
C ILE A 34 -7.80 -17.29 -18.46
N LEU A 35 -8.89 -17.17 -17.68
CA LEU A 35 -10.26 -17.26 -18.18
C LEU A 35 -10.60 -16.19 -19.21
N ILE A 36 -9.96 -15.03 -19.17
CA ILE A 36 -10.13 -13.94 -20.14
C ILE A 36 -9.09 -14.05 -21.25
N GLY A 37 -7.81 -14.18 -20.90
CA GLY A 37 -6.69 -14.04 -21.82
C GLY A 37 -6.57 -15.19 -22.81
N VAL A 38 -6.78 -16.44 -22.39
CA VAL A 38 -6.72 -17.60 -23.30
C VAL A 38 -7.87 -17.58 -24.32
N PRO A 39 -9.15 -17.44 -23.95
CA PRO A 39 -10.22 -17.31 -24.93
C PRO A 39 -10.05 -16.11 -25.87
N LEU A 40 -9.63 -14.95 -25.34
CA LEU A 40 -9.38 -13.78 -26.16
C LEU A 40 -8.24 -14.02 -27.17
N GLY A 41 -7.14 -14.66 -26.75
CA GLY A 41 -6.05 -15.07 -27.64
C GLY A 41 -6.51 -16.03 -28.76
N ILE A 42 -7.38 -16.99 -28.42
CA ILE A 42 -8.00 -17.87 -29.40
C ILE A 42 -8.86 -17.06 -30.38
N ILE A 43 -9.77 -16.22 -29.89
CA ILE A 43 -10.68 -15.42 -30.72
C ILE A 43 -9.91 -14.57 -31.74
N ILE A 44 -8.87 -13.84 -31.30
CA ILE A 44 -8.11 -12.95 -32.18
C ILE A 44 -7.22 -13.70 -33.19
N THR A 45 -6.91 -14.98 -32.93
CA THR A 45 -6.22 -15.83 -33.89
C THR A 45 -7.14 -16.19 -35.07
N TYR A 46 -8.41 -16.47 -34.80
CA TYR A 46 -9.40 -16.78 -35.82
C TYR A 46 -10.00 -15.54 -36.48
N PHE A 47 -10.25 -14.48 -35.70
CA PHE A 47 -10.77 -13.22 -36.22
C PHE A 47 -9.63 -12.21 -36.42
N LYS A 48 -8.86 -12.41 -37.48
CA LYS A 48 -7.63 -11.65 -37.81
C LYS A 48 -7.77 -10.12 -37.74
N PRO A 49 -8.91 -9.47 -38.13
CA PRO A 49 -9.05 -8.01 -38.01
C PRO A 49 -8.93 -7.48 -36.59
N SER A 50 -9.34 -8.25 -35.56
CA SER A 50 -9.26 -7.86 -34.15
C SER A 50 -7.86 -8.03 -33.54
N LYS A 51 -6.95 -8.77 -34.18
CA LYS A 51 -5.62 -9.07 -33.65
C LYS A 51 -4.80 -7.82 -33.40
N LYS A 52 -4.70 -6.91 -34.36
CA LYS A 52 -3.93 -5.67 -34.25
C LYS A 52 -4.48 -4.75 -33.12
N PRO A 53 -5.78 -4.38 -33.09
CA PRO A 53 -6.29 -3.50 -32.04
C PRO A 53 -6.22 -4.12 -30.64
N VAL A 54 -6.54 -5.40 -30.46
CA VAL A 54 -6.46 -6.06 -29.14
C VAL A 54 -5.02 -6.10 -28.64
N MET A 55 -4.07 -6.47 -29.49
CA MET A 55 -2.64 -6.47 -29.12
C MET A 55 -2.13 -5.05 -28.83
N ALA A 56 -2.59 -4.03 -29.57
CA ALA A 56 -2.23 -2.65 -29.31
C ALA A 56 -2.74 -2.18 -27.94
N ILE A 57 -4.01 -2.45 -27.60
CA ILE A 57 -4.59 -2.13 -26.30
C ILE A 57 -3.82 -2.82 -25.18
N ALA A 58 -3.55 -4.12 -25.30
CA ALA A 58 -2.82 -4.86 -24.28
C ALA A 58 -1.38 -4.34 -24.09
N ASN A 59 -0.69 -3.95 -25.18
CA ASN A 59 0.63 -3.32 -25.11
C ASN A 59 0.57 -1.95 -24.43
N ILE A 60 -0.45 -1.11 -24.71
CA ILE A 60 -0.64 0.18 -24.07
C ILE A 60 -0.84 0.00 -22.57
N ILE A 61 -1.71 -0.93 -22.15
CA ILE A 61 -1.95 -1.21 -20.74
C ILE A 61 -0.63 -1.58 -20.02
N GLN A 62 0.18 -2.44 -20.63
CA GLN A 62 1.44 -2.88 -20.03
C GLN A 62 2.52 -1.76 -20.02
N ALA A 63 2.41 -0.76 -20.88
CA ALA A 63 3.31 0.39 -20.90
C ALA A 63 2.98 1.44 -19.83
N ILE A 64 1.76 1.44 -19.28
CA ILE A 64 1.38 2.36 -18.19
C ILE A 64 2.14 1.93 -16.93
N PRO A 65 2.80 2.84 -16.19
CA PRO A 65 3.39 2.49 -14.89
C PRO A 65 2.35 1.91 -13.93
N SER A 66 2.66 0.80 -13.26
CA SER A 66 1.71 0.08 -12.40
C SER A 66 1.14 0.95 -11.27
N MET A 67 1.95 1.81 -10.66
CA MET A 67 1.50 2.75 -9.64
C MET A 67 0.52 3.79 -10.21
N ALA A 68 0.77 4.27 -11.43
CA ALA A 68 -0.16 5.19 -12.10
C ALA A 68 -1.50 4.51 -12.42
N LEU A 69 -1.45 3.25 -12.88
CA LEU A 69 -2.68 2.49 -13.14
C LEU A 69 -3.49 2.27 -11.85
N LEU A 70 -2.83 1.96 -10.74
CA LEU A 70 -3.49 1.88 -9.42
C LEU A 70 -4.17 3.20 -9.06
N GLY A 71 -3.46 4.33 -9.19
CA GLY A 71 -4.03 5.65 -8.93
C GLY A 71 -5.28 5.95 -9.77
N PHE A 72 -5.28 5.59 -11.07
CA PHE A 72 -6.45 5.72 -11.92
C PHE A 72 -7.63 4.81 -11.53
N MET A 73 -7.35 3.67 -10.89
CA MET A 73 -8.41 2.73 -10.47
C MET A 73 -9.12 3.16 -9.20
N ILE A 74 -8.48 3.95 -8.32
CA ILE A 74 -9.06 4.35 -7.03
C ILE A 74 -10.40 5.08 -7.20
N PRO A 75 -10.55 6.13 -8.02
CA PRO A 75 -11.83 6.82 -8.20
C PRO A 75 -12.94 5.95 -8.79
N LEU A 76 -12.58 4.84 -9.48
CA LEU A 76 -13.53 3.95 -10.16
C LEU A 76 -13.93 2.74 -9.34
N LEU A 77 -12.99 2.17 -8.58
CA LEU A 77 -13.15 0.87 -7.91
C LEU A 77 -12.93 0.96 -6.38
N GLY A 78 -12.60 2.16 -5.87
CA GLY A 78 -12.21 2.37 -4.48
C GLY A 78 -10.80 1.88 -4.19
N ILE A 79 -10.53 1.58 -2.92
CA ILE A 79 -9.24 1.09 -2.42
C ILE A 79 -9.26 -0.42 -2.14
N GLY A 80 -8.09 -0.96 -1.77
CA GLY A 80 -7.95 -2.33 -1.28
C GLY A 80 -7.84 -3.36 -2.39
N THR A 81 -8.46 -4.51 -2.20
CA THR A 81 -8.23 -5.70 -3.02
C THR A 81 -8.83 -5.62 -4.43
N LYS A 82 -9.93 -4.89 -4.63
CA LYS A 82 -10.61 -4.80 -5.93
C LYS A 82 -9.73 -4.18 -7.02
N PRO A 83 -9.23 -2.92 -6.87
CA PRO A 83 -8.36 -2.31 -7.87
C PRO A 83 -7.04 -3.07 -8.03
N ALA A 84 -6.51 -3.67 -6.96
CA ALA A 84 -5.32 -4.50 -7.00
C ALA A 84 -5.48 -5.71 -7.93
N ILE A 85 -6.57 -6.46 -7.77
CA ILE A 85 -6.89 -7.62 -8.62
C ILE A 85 -7.05 -7.19 -10.08
N VAL A 86 -7.79 -6.11 -10.34
CA VAL A 86 -8.00 -5.60 -11.71
C VAL A 86 -6.67 -5.19 -12.35
N MET A 87 -5.79 -4.49 -11.62
CA MET A 87 -4.45 -4.15 -12.11
C MET A 87 -3.67 -5.41 -12.51
N VAL A 88 -3.59 -6.40 -11.62
CA VAL A 88 -2.86 -7.65 -11.89
C VAL A 88 -3.44 -8.39 -13.09
N ILE A 89 -4.78 -8.44 -13.23
CA ILE A 89 -5.45 -9.03 -14.41
C ILE A 89 -4.98 -8.31 -15.67
N LEU A 90 -5.08 -6.99 -15.72
CA LEU A 90 -4.75 -6.19 -16.90
C LEU A 90 -3.30 -6.41 -17.36
N TYR A 91 -2.34 -6.43 -16.42
CA TYR A 91 -0.93 -6.70 -16.74
C TYR A 91 -0.68 -8.14 -17.17
N SER A 92 -1.44 -9.10 -16.67
CA SER A 92 -1.31 -10.52 -16.99
C SER A 92 -1.86 -10.87 -18.36
N LEU A 93 -2.80 -10.06 -18.90
CA LEU A 93 -3.46 -10.36 -20.17
C LEU A 93 -2.49 -10.40 -21.35
N LEU A 94 -1.53 -9.46 -21.47
CA LEU A 94 -0.64 -9.40 -22.63
C LEU A 94 0.22 -10.65 -22.79
N PRO A 95 0.98 -11.13 -21.78
CA PRO A 95 1.75 -12.37 -21.92
C PRO A 95 0.88 -13.57 -22.24
N ILE A 96 -0.31 -13.71 -21.65
CA ILE A 96 -1.23 -14.82 -21.88
C ILE A 96 -1.76 -14.76 -23.32
N ILE A 97 -2.29 -13.63 -23.77
CA ILE A 97 -2.82 -13.45 -25.13
C ILE A 97 -1.73 -13.68 -26.16
N LYS A 98 -0.55 -13.05 -25.97
CA LYS A 98 0.57 -13.14 -26.90
C LYS A 98 1.06 -14.58 -27.08
N ASN A 99 1.21 -15.32 -26.00
CA ASN A 99 1.67 -16.71 -26.05
C ASN A 99 0.56 -17.65 -26.55
N THR A 100 -0.72 -17.35 -26.28
CA THR A 100 -1.83 -18.10 -26.86
C THR A 100 -1.84 -17.97 -28.38
N VAL A 101 -1.72 -16.76 -28.90
CA VAL A 101 -1.63 -16.50 -30.35
C VAL A 101 -0.40 -17.17 -30.95
N ALA A 102 0.79 -17.00 -30.34
CA ALA A 102 2.02 -17.59 -30.81
C ALA A 102 1.97 -19.12 -30.83
N GLY A 103 1.38 -19.73 -29.79
CA GLY A 103 1.21 -21.18 -29.71
C GLY A 103 0.29 -21.72 -30.80
N LEU A 104 -0.82 -21.05 -31.10
CA LEU A 104 -1.74 -21.45 -32.14
C LEU A 104 -1.15 -21.21 -33.57
N ASP A 105 -0.45 -20.08 -33.75
CA ASP A 105 0.19 -19.76 -35.03
C ASP A 105 1.41 -20.65 -35.35
N SER A 106 2.03 -21.28 -34.33
CA SER A 106 3.20 -22.16 -34.49
C SER A 106 2.87 -23.57 -34.99
N ILE A 107 1.58 -23.92 -35.07
CA ILE A 107 1.16 -25.27 -35.51
C ILE A 107 1.34 -25.42 -37.03
N ASN A 108 2.00 -26.52 -37.44
CA ASN A 108 2.23 -26.81 -38.86
C ASN A 108 0.90 -26.91 -39.62
N SER A 109 0.84 -26.27 -40.81
CA SER A 109 -0.30 -26.31 -41.72
C SER A 109 -0.70 -27.74 -42.12
N ASP A 110 0.30 -28.59 -42.33
CA ASP A 110 0.06 -29.98 -42.74
C ASP A 110 -0.70 -30.78 -41.69
N THR A 111 -0.42 -30.49 -40.39
CA THR A 111 -1.16 -31.07 -39.25
C THR A 111 -2.62 -30.64 -39.28
N LEU A 112 -2.88 -29.37 -39.58
CA LEU A 112 -4.24 -28.84 -39.69
C LEU A 112 -4.99 -29.37 -40.88
N GLU A 113 -4.31 -29.54 -42.02
CA GLU A 113 -4.88 -30.15 -43.24
C GLU A 113 -5.22 -31.63 -43.02
N ALA A 114 -4.30 -32.38 -42.41
CA ALA A 114 -4.56 -33.78 -42.05
C ALA A 114 -5.77 -33.93 -41.12
N ALA A 115 -5.88 -33.04 -40.09
CA ALA A 115 -7.03 -33.04 -39.19
C ALA A 115 -8.36 -32.75 -39.90
N LYS A 116 -8.37 -31.85 -40.90
CA LYS A 116 -9.53 -31.60 -41.75
C LYS A 116 -9.81 -32.76 -42.69
N GLY A 117 -8.75 -33.37 -43.26
CA GLY A 117 -8.86 -34.50 -44.17
C GLY A 117 -9.52 -35.74 -43.59
N ILE A 118 -9.34 -35.98 -42.29
CA ILE A 118 -10.04 -37.04 -41.55
C ILE A 118 -11.47 -36.64 -41.07
N GLY A 119 -11.97 -35.48 -41.51
CA GLY A 119 -13.35 -35.03 -41.28
C GLY A 119 -13.61 -34.34 -39.93
N LEU A 120 -12.59 -33.82 -39.24
CA LEU A 120 -12.82 -33.05 -38.02
C LEU A 120 -13.47 -31.69 -38.33
N THR A 121 -14.50 -31.33 -37.56
CA THR A 121 -15.10 -29.99 -37.61
C THR A 121 -14.13 -28.92 -37.08
N PRO A 122 -14.28 -27.63 -37.44
CA PRO A 122 -13.39 -26.57 -36.96
C PRO A 122 -13.25 -26.54 -35.43
N MET A 123 -14.33 -26.79 -34.69
CA MET A 123 -14.32 -26.85 -33.24
C MET A 123 -13.56 -28.08 -32.71
N GLN A 124 -13.68 -29.23 -33.41
CA GLN A 124 -12.91 -30.43 -33.08
C GLN A 124 -11.42 -30.24 -33.37
N VAL A 125 -11.07 -29.58 -34.48
CA VAL A 125 -9.68 -29.22 -34.78
C VAL A 125 -9.11 -28.33 -33.67
N LEU A 126 -9.87 -27.31 -33.21
CA LEU A 126 -9.45 -26.46 -32.12
C LEU A 126 -9.19 -27.26 -30.85
N TYR A 127 -10.17 -27.98 -30.32
CA TYR A 127 -10.06 -28.64 -29.02
C TYR A 127 -9.22 -29.91 -29.00
N LYS A 128 -9.21 -30.70 -30.11
CA LYS A 128 -8.51 -31.99 -30.15
C LYS A 128 -7.10 -31.90 -30.70
N VAL A 129 -6.80 -30.84 -31.45
CA VAL A 129 -5.49 -30.71 -32.14
C VAL A 129 -4.77 -29.44 -31.72
N GLN A 130 -5.39 -28.29 -31.96
CA GLN A 130 -4.68 -27.01 -31.79
C GLN A 130 -4.39 -26.66 -30.31
N ILE A 131 -5.40 -26.70 -29.43
CA ILE A 131 -5.18 -26.38 -28.01
C ILE A 131 -4.16 -27.33 -27.38
N PRO A 132 -4.26 -28.66 -27.53
CA PRO A 132 -3.25 -29.57 -26.99
C PRO A 132 -1.83 -29.35 -27.53
N LEU A 133 -1.67 -29.03 -28.79
CA LEU A 133 -0.36 -28.77 -29.40
C LEU A 133 0.20 -27.40 -29.00
N ALA A 134 -0.65 -26.40 -28.86
CA ALA A 134 -0.29 -25.05 -28.39
C ALA A 134 -0.10 -24.96 -26.86
N ALA A 135 -0.59 -25.93 -26.09
CA ALA A 135 -0.61 -25.90 -24.65
C ALA A 135 0.73 -25.55 -23.98
N PRO A 136 1.89 -26.08 -24.41
CA PRO A 136 3.18 -25.70 -23.82
C PRO A 136 3.47 -24.21 -23.95
N VAL A 137 3.19 -23.62 -25.11
CA VAL A 137 3.44 -22.20 -25.38
C VAL A 137 2.43 -21.32 -24.61
N ILE A 138 1.16 -21.73 -24.55
CA ILE A 138 0.13 -21.06 -23.75
C ILE A 138 0.53 -21.07 -22.29
N MET A 139 0.94 -22.22 -21.75
CA MET A 139 1.36 -22.37 -20.36
C MET A 139 2.62 -21.55 -20.04
N ALA A 140 3.54 -21.39 -20.97
CA ALA A 140 4.68 -20.48 -20.80
C ALA A 140 4.22 -19.03 -20.57
N GLY A 141 3.21 -18.55 -21.33
CA GLY A 141 2.61 -17.24 -21.12
C GLY A 141 1.90 -17.10 -19.76
N VAL A 142 1.16 -18.12 -19.36
CA VAL A 142 0.50 -18.18 -18.05
C VAL A 142 1.52 -18.14 -16.92
N ARG A 143 2.61 -18.91 -17.03
CA ARG A 143 3.69 -18.97 -16.05
C ARG A 143 4.39 -17.63 -15.89
N ILE A 144 4.73 -16.94 -16.97
CA ILE A 144 5.32 -15.59 -16.93
C ILE A 144 4.38 -14.63 -16.21
N SER A 145 3.08 -14.65 -16.56
CA SER A 145 2.08 -13.80 -15.89
C SER A 145 1.94 -14.13 -14.41
N ALA A 146 1.93 -15.41 -14.04
CA ALA A 146 1.77 -15.86 -12.67
C ALA A 146 2.92 -15.40 -11.75
N VAL A 147 4.16 -15.55 -12.22
CA VAL A 147 5.35 -15.07 -11.46
C VAL A 147 5.35 -13.55 -11.34
N SER A 148 5.07 -12.83 -12.43
CA SER A 148 5.00 -11.37 -12.44
C SER A 148 3.88 -10.84 -11.52
N SER A 149 2.79 -11.58 -11.40
CA SER A 149 1.65 -11.21 -10.55
C SER A 149 2.00 -11.14 -9.07
N VAL A 150 2.96 -11.94 -8.59
CA VAL A 150 3.44 -11.86 -7.20
C VAL A 150 4.08 -10.51 -6.93
N GLY A 151 4.97 -10.05 -7.82
CA GLY A 151 5.59 -8.73 -7.69
C GLY A 151 4.59 -7.57 -7.80
N LEU A 152 3.64 -7.65 -8.75
CA LEU A 152 2.60 -6.65 -8.91
C LEU A 152 1.67 -6.58 -7.68
N MET A 153 1.33 -7.73 -7.09
CA MET A 153 0.51 -7.77 -5.87
C MET A 153 1.26 -7.18 -4.65
N THR A 154 2.61 -7.21 -4.64
CA THR A 154 3.39 -6.50 -3.63
C THR A 154 3.17 -4.98 -3.70
N LEU A 155 3.10 -4.40 -4.91
CA LEU A 155 2.82 -2.98 -5.10
C LEU A 155 1.38 -2.59 -4.69
N ALA A 156 0.45 -3.52 -4.75
CA ALA A 156 -0.94 -3.27 -4.38
C ALA A 156 -1.13 -2.97 -2.88
N ALA A 157 -0.16 -3.30 -2.04
CA ALA A 157 -0.16 -2.91 -0.63
C ALA A 157 -0.22 -1.37 -0.43
N PHE A 158 0.28 -0.59 -1.41
CA PHE A 158 0.24 0.88 -1.39
C PHE A 158 -1.20 1.46 -1.37
N ILE A 159 -2.17 0.71 -1.86
CA ILE A 159 -3.59 1.09 -1.83
C ILE A 159 -4.40 0.27 -0.81
N GLY A 160 -3.73 -0.29 0.20
CA GLY A 160 -4.39 -1.05 1.27
C GLY A 160 -4.87 -2.44 0.87
N ALA A 161 -4.35 -3.04 -0.21
CA ALA A 161 -4.72 -4.40 -0.60
C ALA A 161 -4.13 -5.49 0.32
N GLY A 162 -3.26 -5.13 1.25
CA GLY A 162 -2.64 -6.06 2.19
C GLY A 162 -1.54 -6.94 1.56
N GLY A 163 -1.39 -8.16 2.08
CA GLY A 163 -0.38 -9.10 1.62
C GLY A 163 1.04 -8.72 2.07
N LEU A 164 2.04 -9.45 1.57
CA LEU A 164 3.45 -9.30 1.97
C LEU A 164 4.05 -7.92 1.65
N GLY A 165 3.48 -7.21 0.69
CA GLY A 165 3.88 -5.85 0.34
C GLY A 165 3.74 -4.86 1.49
N TYR A 166 2.76 -5.06 2.37
CA TYR A 166 2.58 -4.24 3.56
C TYR A 166 3.84 -4.21 4.45
N LEU A 167 4.47 -5.38 4.68
CA LEU A 167 5.70 -5.45 5.47
C LEU A 167 6.87 -4.73 4.79
N VAL A 168 6.97 -4.82 3.46
CA VAL A 168 8.03 -4.14 2.69
C VAL A 168 7.87 -2.63 2.83
N TYR A 169 6.67 -2.08 2.59
CA TYR A 169 6.42 -0.64 2.69
C TYR A 169 6.58 -0.13 4.13
N ALA A 170 6.02 -0.83 5.11
CA ALA A 170 6.16 -0.47 6.52
C ALA A 170 7.64 -0.47 6.96
N GLY A 171 8.43 -1.45 6.50
CA GLY A 171 9.86 -1.52 6.80
C GLY A 171 10.68 -0.42 6.11
N ILE A 172 10.32 -0.02 4.89
CA ILE A 172 10.93 1.13 4.22
C ILE A 172 10.64 2.40 5.01
N ARG A 173 9.41 2.59 5.44
CA ARG A 173 8.95 3.76 6.20
C ARG A 173 9.66 3.91 7.55
N THR A 174 9.81 2.81 8.30
CA THR A 174 10.44 2.80 9.62
C THR A 174 11.95 2.63 9.58
N VAL A 175 12.54 2.55 8.36
CA VAL A 175 13.96 2.24 8.13
C VAL A 175 14.37 0.94 8.87
N ASN A 176 13.55 -0.12 8.69
CA ASN A 176 13.71 -1.41 9.35
C ASN A 176 13.99 -2.52 8.32
N ASN A 177 15.28 -2.83 8.13
CA ASN A 177 15.72 -3.85 7.17
C ASN A 177 15.20 -5.25 7.50
N ALA A 178 15.01 -5.59 8.78
CA ALA A 178 14.49 -6.89 9.18
C ALA A 178 13.04 -7.07 8.74
N GLN A 179 12.23 -6.01 8.83
CA GLN A 179 10.83 -5.97 8.39
C GLN A 179 10.73 -6.04 6.85
N ILE A 180 11.58 -5.29 6.12
CA ILE A 180 11.66 -5.36 4.66
C ILE A 180 11.92 -6.81 4.21
N LEU A 181 12.93 -7.45 4.81
CA LEU A 181 13.30 -8.83 4.49
C LEU A 181 12.19 -9.83 4.86
N ALA A 182 11.45 -9.58 5.95
CA ALA A 182 10.33 -10.42 6.37
C ALA A 182 9.15 -10.38 5.40
N GLY A 183 9.00 -9.31 4.60
CA GLY A 183 8.06 -9.25 3.48
C GLY A 183 8.65 -9.79 2.18
N ALA A 184 9.87 -9.36 1.84
CA ALA A 184 10.50 -9.67 0.55
C ALA A 184 10.89 -11.14 0.39
N ILE A 185 11.49 -11.78 1.42
CA ILE A 185 11.92 -13.18 1.33
C ILE A 185 10.74 -14.14 1.13
N PRO A 186 9.64 -14.08 1.91
CA PRO A 186 8.47 -14.89 1.64
C PRO A 186 7.83 -14.62 0.27
N ALA A 187 7.83 -13.37 -0.20
CA ALA A 187 7.33 -13.04 -1.54
C ALA A 187 8.18 -13.69 -2.65
N CYS A 188 9.51 -13.67 -2.53
CA CYS A 188 10.40 -14.38 -3.44
C CYS A 188 10.18 -15.91 -3.39
N ILE A 189 10.03 -16.48 -2.21
CA ILE A 189 9.72 -17.91 -2.05
C ILE A 189 8.39 -18.23 -2.71
N LEU A 190 7.38 -17.39 -2.53
CA LEU A 190 6.08 -17.55 -3.17
C LEU A 190 6.18 -17.51 -4.69
N ALA A 191 6.95 -16.57 -5.27
CA ALA A 191 7.16 -16.49 -6.71
C ALA A 191 7.79 -17.77 -7.26
N LEU A 192 8.82 -18.31 -6.59
CA LEU A 192 9.45 -19.58 -6.95
C LEU A 192 8.50 -20.77 -6.82
N LEU A 193 7.67 -20.79 -5.78
CA LEU A 193 6.67 -21.84 -5.56
C LEU A 193 5.59 -21.82 -6.65
N ILE A 194 5.09 -20.65 -7.01
CA ILE A 194 4.13 -20.45 -8.10
C ILE A 194 4.77 -20.90 -9.44
N ASP A 195 6.00 -20.49 -9.72
CA ASP A 195 6.74 -20.92 -10.91
C ASP A 195 6.82 -22.45 -11.00
N TYR A 196 7.16 -23.10 -9.89
CA TYR A 196 7.26 -24.56 -9.80
C TYR A 196 5.90 -25.25 -10.03
N ILE A 197 4.83 -24.73 -9.40
CA ILE A 197 3.47 -25.27 -9.57
C ILE A 197 3.03 -25.19 -11.03
N PHE A 198 3.20 -24.03 -11.68
CA PHE A 198 2.83 -23.85 -13.08
C PHE A 198 3.71 -24.69 -14.02
N SER A 199 4.99 -24.94 -13.68
CA SER A 199 5.84 -25.88 -14.40
C SER A 199 5.30 -27.33 -14.35
N ILE A 200 4.77 -27.75 -13.20
CA ILE A 200 4.11 -29.06 -13.09
C ILE A 200 2.84 -29.10 -13.92
N LEU A 201 2.01 -28.05 -13.84
CA LEU A 201 0.78 -27.96 -14.63
C LEU A 201 1.05 -27.97 -16.14
N GLU A 202 2.11 -27.30 -16.59
CA GLU A 202 2.58 -27.32 -17.97
C GLU A 202 2.86 -28.75 -18.45
N VAL A 203 3.61 -29.54 -17.64
CA VAL A 203 3.91 -30.95 -17.96
C VAL A 203 2.65 -31.80 -18.02
N LEU A 204 1.67 -31.55 -17.15
CA LEU A 204 0.41 -32.31 -17.11
C LEU A 204 -0.49 -32.03 -18.32
N VAL A 205 -0.49 -30.80 -18.82
CA VAL A 205 -1.33 -30.37 -19.96
C VAL A 205 -0.65 -30.68 -21.31
N THR A 206 0.68 -30.79 -21.32
CA THR A 206 1.45 -31.11 -22.53
C THR A 206 1.22 -32.54 -22.99
N PRO A 207 0.80 -32.78 -24.27
CA PRO A 207 0.60 -34.12 -24.81
C PRO A 207 1.90 -34.96 -24.75
N LYS A 208 1.76 -36.24 -24.47
CA LYS A 208 2.91 -37.16 -24.36
C LYS A 208 3.79 -37.24 -25.62
N CYS A 209 3.22 -36.97 -26.77
CA CYS A 209 3.96 -36.92 -28.06
C CYS A 209 4.93 -35.71 -28.13
N ASN A 210 4.66 -34.63 -27.42
CA ASN A 210 5.52 -33.43 -27.35
C ASN A 210 6.47 -33.42 -26.13
N GLN A 211 6.34 -34.40 -25.25
CA GLN A 211 7.28 -34.54 -24.13
C GLN A 211 8.57 -35.16 -24.69
N LEU A 212 9.60 -34.34 -24.92
CA LEU A 212 10.97 -34.81 -25.10
C LEU A 212 11.32 -35.67 -23.91
N ALA A 213 11.32 -37.00 -24.12
CA ALA A 213 11.28 -38.02 -23.11
C ALA A 213 12.57 -38.05 -22.28
N SER A 214 12.57 -37.31 -21.18
CA SER A 214 13.36 -37.68 -20.01
C SER A 214 12.41 -38.43 -19.07
N PRO A 215 12.62 -39.72 -18.76
CA PRO A 215 11.75 -40.47 -17.87
C PRO A 215 11.85 -39.84 -16.47
N GLN A 216 10.80 -39.09 -16.06
CA GLN A 216 10.74 -38.58 -14.71
C GLN A 216 10.81 -39.74 -13.71
N SER A 217 11.75 -39.64 -12.77
CA SER A 217 11.87 -40.57 -11.64
C SER A 217 10.54 -40.71 -10.90
N LYS A 218 10.18 -41.92 -10.50
CA LYS A 218 8.95 -42.19 -9.71
C LYS A 218 8.86 -41.30 -8.45
N GLY A 219 9.99 -40.95 -7.83
CA GLY A 219 10.05 -40.03 -6.70
C GLY A 219 9.64 -38.59 -7.05
N LYS A 220 10.06 -38.08 -8.22
CA LYS A 220 9.68 -36.73 -8.66
C LYS A 220 8.18 -36.63 -8.89
N LYS A 221 7.56 -37.63 -9.54
CA LYS A 221 6.10 -37.67 -9.75
C LYS A 221 5.30 -37.70 -8.44
N LEU A 222 5.86 -38.32 -7.39
CA LEU A 222 5.21 -38.32 -6.07
C LEU A 222 5.32 -36.95 -5.40
N ILE A 223 6.47 -36.29 -5.47
CA ILE A 223 6.69 -34.94 -4.94
C ILE A 223 5.75 -33.94 -5.65
N ASP A 224 5.67 -33.98 -6.99
CA ASP A 224 4.80 -33.12 -7.77
C ASP A 224 3.33 -33.23 -7.34
N LYS A 225 2.85 -34.47 -7.14
CA LYS A 225 1.48 -34.70 -6.63
C LYS A 225 1.27 -34.17 -5.22
N ILE A 226 2.23 -34.37 -4.32
CA ILE A 226 2.16 -33.87 -2.95
C ILE A 226 2.09 -32.34 -2.93
N VAL A 227 2.91 -31.67 -3.73
CA VAL A 227 2.92 -30.19 -3.83
C VAL A 227 1.58 -29.67 -4.32
N ILE A 228 1.00 -30.26 -5.37
CA ILE A 228 -0.32 -29.85 -5.89
C ILE A 228 -1.40 -30.04 -4.82
N ILE A 229 -1.44 -31.22 -4.17
CA ILE A 229 -2.44 -31.52 -3.15
C ILE A 229 -2.29 -30.56 -1.96
N ALA A 230 -1.06 -30.33 -1.48
CA ALA A 230 -0.79 -29.39 -0.39
C ALA A 230 -1.25 -27.97 -0.73
N THR A 231 -0.96 -27.50 -1.95
CA THR A 231 -1.41 -26.17 -2.43
C THR A 231 -2.93 -26.08 -2.48
N CYS A 232 -3.62 -27.11 -3.00
CA CYS A 232 -5.08 -27.15 -3.03
C CYS A 232 -5.70 -27.15 -1.61
N ILE A 233 -5.10 -27.90 -0.67
CA ILE A 233 -5.55 -27.93 0.72
C ILE A 233 -5.33 -26.57 1.39
N CYS A 234 -4.17 -25.93 1.18
CA CYS A 234 -3.90 -24.59 1.72
C CYS A 234 -4.88 -23.55 1.19
N LEU A 235 -5.18 -23.58 -0.11
CA LEU A 235 -6.13 -22.67 -0.73
C LEU A 235 -7.57 -22.89 -0.24
N ALA A 236 -8.01 -24.14 -0.18
CA ALA A 236 -9.34 -24.48 0.34
C ALA A 236 -9.44 -24.12 1.84
N GLY A 237 -8.42 -24.42 2.63
CA GLY A 237 -8.37 -24.09 4.06
C GLY A 237 -8.38 -22.58 4.30
N SER A 238 -7.63 -21.81 3.51
CA SER A 238 -7.61 -20.34 3.62
C SER A 238 -8.95 -19.72 3.21
N PHE A 239 -9.59 -20.22 2.14
CA PHE A 239 -10.91 -19.76 1.73
C PHE A 239 -12.00 -20.06 2.77
N VAL A 240 -11.93 -21.21 3.42
CA VAL A 240 -12.83 -21.58 4.51
C VAL A 240 -12.58 -20.69 5.73
N TYR A 241 -11.33 -20.46 6.10
CA TYR A 241 -10.94 -19.61 7.23
C TYR A 241 -11.43 -18.16 7.08
N THR A 242 -11.28 -17.56 5.90
CA THR A 242 -11.72 -16.19 5.63
C THR A 242 -13.25 -16.03 5.57
N ASN A 243 -14.00 -17.11 5.26
CA ASN A 243 -15.47 -17.04 5.16
C ASN A 243 -16.22 -17.54 6.42
N LEU A 244 -15.59 -18.35 7.27
CA LEU A 244 -16.20 -18.83 8.51
C LEU A 244 -16.28 -17.77 9.63
N GLY A 245 -15.54 -16.64 9.50
CA GLY A 245 -15.50 -15.57 10.51
C GLY A 245 -16.47 -14.40 10.30
N LYS A 246 -17.31 -14.41 9.26
CA LYS A 246 -18.03 -13.21 8.80
C LYS A 246 -19.54 -13.14 9.12
N THR A 247 -20.00 -13.76 10.18
CA THR A 247 -21.38 -13.54 10.66
C THR A 247 -21.34 -12.84 12.01
N SER A 248 -21.06 -11.54 12.01
CA SER A 248 -21.34 -10.66 13.13
C SER A 248 -22.55 -9.79 12.74
N ASP A 249 -23.62 -9.81 13.54
CA ASP A 249 -24.76 -8.88 13.43
C ASP A 249 -24.39 -7.46 13.94
N LYS A 250 -23.09 -7.20 14.20
CA LYS A 250 -22.59 -5.92 14.71
C LYS A 250 -22.44 -4.90 13.58
N ILE A 251 -22.69 -3.65 13.91
CA ILE A 251 -22.36 -2.55 13.01
C ILE A 251 -20.84 -2.54 12.84
N THR A 252 -20.40 -2.50 11.59
CA THR A 252 -18.97 -2.48 11.24
C THR A 252 -18.64 -1.16 10.58
N ILE A 253 -17.60 -0.47 11.06
CA ILE A 253 -17.05 0.75 10.45
C ILE A 253 -15.63 0.52 9.95
N ASN A 254 -15.25 1.25 8.90
CA ASN A 254 -13.94 1.18 8.30
C ASN A 254 -13.15 2.46 8.63
N ILE A 255 -12.02 2.34 9.35
CA ILE A 255 -11.14 3.48 9.64
C ILE A 255 -9.94 3.42 8.71
N GLY A 256 -9.72 4.50 7.94
CA GLY A 256 -8.57 4.66 7.07
C GLY A 256 -7.38 5.32 7.76
N SER A 257 -6.16 5.08 7.26
CA SER A 257 -4.97 5.85 7.64
C SER A 257 -4.06 6.10 6.44
N MET A 258 -3.35 7.22 6.46
CA MET A 258 -2.24 7.48 5.54
C MET A 258 -1.04 6.57 5.87
N ASP A 259 0.02 6.61 5.05
CA ASP A 259 1.15 5.69 5.10
C ASP A 259 2.33 6.15 5.97
N PHE A 260 2.07 6.71 7.14
CA PHE A 260 3.09 7.06 8.13
C PHE A 260 2.70 6.70 9.56
N SER A 261 3.70 6.55 10.44
CA SER A 261 3.58 5.94 11.76
C SER A 261 2.51 6.58 12.63
N GLU A 262 2.43 7.91 12.66
CA GLU A 262 1.44 8.65 13.43
C GLU A 262 0.00 8.28 13.04
N GLN A 263 -0.26 8.16 11.76
CA GLN A 263 -1.59 7.82 11.24
C GLN A 263 -2.00 6.39 11.61
N GLU A 264 -1.07 5.44 11.59
CA GLU A 264 -1.35 4.08 12.05
C GLU A 264 -1.60 4.04 13.55
N ILE A 265 -0.80 4.78 14.34
CA ILE A 265 -1.01 4.90 15.79
C ILE A 265 -2.42 5.43 16.08
N LEU A 266 -2.81 6.53 15.43
CA LEU A 266 -4.14 7.12 15.58
C LEU A 266 -5.25 6.15 15.19
N ASN A 267 -5.07 5.41 14.09
CA ASN A 267 -6.02 4.40 13.63
C ASN A 267 -6.19 3.28 14.66
N TYR A 268 -5.11 2.74 15.24
CA TYR A 268 -5.17 1.75 16.31
C TYR A 268 -5.81 2.30 17.58
N MET A 269 -5.52 3.55 17.94
CA MET A 269 -6.12 4.22 19.10
C MET A 269 -7.64 4.37 18.93
N LEU A 270 -8.08 4.83 17.77
CA LEU A 270 -9.49 4.96 17.43
C LEU A 270 -10.21 3.61 17.46
N LYS A 271 -9.64 2.59 16.81
CA LYS A 271 -10.18 1.23 16.87
C LYS A 271 -10.38 0.75 18.29
N TYR A 272 -9.33 0.81 19.10
CA TYR A 272 -9.38 0.33 20.48
C TYR A 272 -10.40 1.11 21.31
N LEU A 273 -10.43 2.45 21.15
CA LEU A 273 -11.37 3.32 21.86
C LEU A 273 -12.82 2.97 21.55
N ILE A 274 -13.13 2.75 20.26
CA ILE A 274 -14.48 2.46 19.79
C ILE A 274 -14.91 1.05 20.20
N GLU A 275 -14.15 0.02 19.88
CA GLU A 275 -14.50 -1.38 20.19
C GLU A 275 -14.64 -1.67 21.68
N LYS A 276 -13.91 -0.92 22.53
CA LYS A 276 -14.00 -1.09 23.99
C LYS A 276 -15.19 -0.40 24.62
N ASN A 277 -15.69 0.66 24.04
CA ASN A 277 -16.74 1.48 24.63
C ASN A 277 -18.10 1.35 23.91
N THR A 278 -18.14 0.65 22.78
CA THR A 278 -19.34 0.40 21.97
C THR A 278 -19.40 -1.05 21.51
N ASP A 279 -20.53 -1.46 20.92
CA ASP A 279 -20.67 -2.77 20.27
C ASP A 279 -20.29 -2.73 18.79
N VAL A 280 -19.67 -1.64 18.31
CA VAL A 280 -19.24 -1.45 16.92
C VAL A 280 -17.93 -2.20 16.68
N GLU A 281 -17.84 -2.93 15.58
CA GLU A 281 -16.61 -3.59 15.10
C GLU A 281 -15.87 -2.65 14.16
N VAL A 282 -14.54 -2.56 14.29
CA VAL A 282 -13.71 -1.65 13.50
C VAL A 282 -12.78 -2.43 12.57
N ASN A 283 -13.01 -2.28 11.28
CA ASN A 283 -12.04 -2.68 10.26
C ASN A 283 -11.02 -1.56 10.03
N GLN A 284 -9.78 -1.94 9.83
CA GLN A 284 -8.68 -1.00 9.59
C GLN A 284 -8.20 -1.11 8.13
N SER A 285 -8.16 0.04 7.45
CA SER A 285 -7.52 0.20 6.14
C SER A 285 -6.25 1.04 6.32
N LEU A 286 -5.15 0.35 6.62
CA LEU A 286 -3.87 0.98 6.97
C LEU A 286 -3.04 1.29 5.72
N SER A 287 -2.18 2.31 5.84
CA SER A 287 -1.16 2.67 4.84
C SER A 287 -1.74 2.94 3.43
N LEU A 288 -2.80 3.74 3.35
CA LEU A 288 -3.47 4.09 2.09
C LEU A 288 -2.75 5.18 1.27
N GLY A 289 -1.49 5.45 1.54
CA GLY A 289 -0.73 6.49 0.86
C GLY A 289 -1.09 7.90 1.33
N SER A 290 -1.48 8.78 0.42
CA SER A 290 -1.69 10.22 0.71
C SER A 290 -3.12 10.53 1.21
N SER A 291 -3.29 11.73 1.80
CA SER A 291 -4.59 12.30 2.19
C SER A 291 -5.63 12.23 1.07
N SER A 292 -5.24 12.54 -0.17
CA SER A 292 -6.14 12.48 -1.33
C SER A 292 -6.70 11.07 -1.57
N ILE A 293 -5.89 10.04 -1.38
CA ILE A 293 -6.31 8.63 -1.54
C ILE A 293 -7.32 8.25 -0.47
N VAL A 294 -7.05 8.62 0.79
CA VAL A 294 -7.97 8.32 1.90
C VAL A 294 -9.29 9.08 1.75
N LEU A 295 -9.23 10.33 1.31
CA LEU A 295 -10.42 11.14 1.00
C LEU A 295 -11.26 10.52 -0.14
N ASP A 296 -10.62 10.03 -1.19
CA ASP A 296 -11.33 9.36 -2.27
C ASP A 296 -11.95 8.03 -1.81
N ALA A 297 -11.27 7.29 -0.94
CA ALA A 297 -11.83 6.10 -0.29
C ALA A 297 -13.05 6.43 0.58
N MET A 298 -13.05 7.59 1.22
CA MET A 298 -14.20 8.07 1.99
C MET A 298 -15.37 8.48 1.09
N LYS A 299 -15.10 9.10 -0.07
CA LYS A 299 -16.12 9.43 -1.09
C LYS A 299 -16.75 8.19 -1.71
N THR A 300 -15.99 7.11 -1.89
CA THR A 300 -16.50 5.82 -2.40
C THR A 300 -17.21 4.99 -1.35
N GLY A 301 -17.10 5.36 -0.05
CA GLY A 301 -17.69 4.63 1.06
C GLY A 301 -16.87 3.41 1.52
N ASP A 302 -15.62 3.28 1.07
CA ASP A 302 -14.71 2.23 1.53
C ASP A 302 -14.09 2.58 2.90
N VAL A 303 -14.10 3.86 3.28
CA VAL A 303 -13.66 4.40 4.58
C VAL A 303 -14.80 5.23 5.18
N ASP A 304 -15.08 5.03 6.46
CA ASP A 304 -16.10 5.76 7.21
C ASP A 304 -15.51 6.88 8.06
N MET A 305 -14.27 6.72 8.52
CA MET A 305 -13.54 7.68 9.35
C MET A 305 -12.04 7.65 9.04
N TYR A 306 -11.39 8.80 9.13
CA TYR A 306 -9.93 8.92 9.16
C TYR A 306 -9.52 10.20 9.89
N VAL A 307 -8.23 10.33 10.20
CA VAL A 307 -7.65 11.57 10.73
C VAL A 307 -6.88 12.25 9.61
N ASP A 308 -7.08 13.56 9.45
CA ASP A 308 -6.28 14.40 8.55
C ASP A 308 -5.79 15.64 9.29
N TYR A 309 -5.19 16.57 8.58
CA TYR A 309 -4.63 17.79 9.16
C TYR A 309 -5.26 19.02 8.53
N THR A 310 -5.55 20.03 9.37
CA THR A 310 -6.24 21.25 8.91
C THR A 310 -5.54 21.92 7.73
N GLY A 311 -4.22 22.08 7.79
CA GLY A 311 -3.44 22.69 6.68
C GLY A 311 -3.47 21.87 5.40
N THR A 312 -3.45 20.52 5.49
CA THR A 312 -3.54 19.64 4.31
C THR A 312 -4.89 19.77 3.63
N ILE A 313 -5.98 19.71 4.39
CA ILE A 313 -7.32 19.87 3.81
C ILE A 313 -7.48 21.28 3.21
N TYR A 314 -7.08 22.32 3.96
CA TYR A 314 -7.21 23.72 3.54
C TYR A 314 -6.45 24.01 2.23
N GLY A 315 -5.16 23.66 2.19
CA GLY A 315 -4.30 23.98 1.05
C GLY A 315 -4.41 22.99 -0.11
N SER A 316 -4.37 21.66 0.18
CA SER A 316 -4.27 20.64 -0.87
C SER A 316 -5.63 20.14 -1.37
N VAL A 317 -6.63 20.02 -0.49
CA VAL A 317 -7.96 19.50 -0.88
C VAL A 317 -8.87 20.64 -1.36
N LEU A 318 -8.92 21.74 -0.60
CA LEU A 318 -9.79 22.88 -0.93
C LEU A 318 -9.12 23.90 -1.87
N GLY A 319 -7.79 23.81 -2.06
CA GLY A 319 -7.04 24.69 -2.96
C GLY A 319 -7.00 26.17 -2.54
N LEU A 320 -7.13 26.45 -1.23
CA LEU A 320 -7.16 27.79 -0.67
C LEU A 320 -5.72 28.30 -0.44
N GLU A 321 -5.55 29.62 -0.52
CA GLU A 321 -4.25 30.26 -0.24
C GLU A 321 -3.89 30.13 1.24
N PRO A 322 -2.60 29.97 1.59
CA PRO A 322 -2.13 29.77 2.95
C PRO A 322 -2.65 30.82 3.93
N ASN A 323 -3.09 30.37 5.12
CA ASN A 323 -3.58 31.23 6.20
C ASN A 323 -3.04 30.72 7.54
N SER A 324 -2.39 31.57 8.31
CA SER A 324 -1.80 31.23 9.63
C SER A 324 -2.79 31.31 10.80
N ASP A 325 -4.01 31.80 10.58
CA ASP A 325 -5.05 31.84 11.60
C ASP A 325 -5.65 30.44 11.81
N VAL A 326 -5.28 29.82 12.92
CA VAL A 326 -5.65 28.43 13.30
C VAL A 326 -7.16 28.25 13.34
N GLU A 327 -7.89 29.20 13.93
CA GLU A 327 -9.35 29.10 14.12
C GLU A 327 -10.07 29.32 12.79
N ALA A 328 -9.64 30.28 12.00
CA ALA A 328 -10.20 30.56 10.68
C ALA A 328 -10.00 29.37 9.72
N VAL A 329 -8.80 28.76 9.73
CA VAL A 329 -8.49 27.56 8.93
C VAL A 329 -9.39 26.39 9.33
N TYR A 330 -9.49 26.08 10.64
CA TYR A 330 -10.34 25.00 11.12
C TYR A 330 -11.81 25.20 10.75
N ASN A 331 -12.36 26.40 11.01
CA ASN A 331 -13.77 26.69 10.70
C ASN A 331 -14.05 26.58 9.19
N THR A 332 -13.16 27.10 8.34
CA THR A 332 -13.27 26.96 6.88
C THR A 332 -13.25 25.51 6.44
N VAL A 333 -12.31 24.71 6.96
CA VAL A 333 -12.23 23.27 6.67
C VAL A 333 -13.52 22.56 7.08
N LYS A 334 -14.03 22.83 8.28
CA LYS A 334 -15.26 22.24 8.81
C LYS A 334 -16.47 22.55 7.93
N ASP A 335 -16.64 23.79 7.53
CA ASP A 335 -17.77 24.24 6.72
C ASP A 335 -17.69 23.72 5.27
N GLU A 336 -16.52 23.82 4.64
CA GLU A 336 -16.36 23.39 3.25
C GLU A 336 -16.38 21.86 3.09
N MET A 337 -15.81 21.10 4.02
CA MET A 337 -15.91 19.63 4.02
C MET A 337 -17.36 19.17 4.16
N LYS A 338 -18.16 19.85 4.99
CA LYS A 338 -19.59 19.58 5.10
C LYS A 338 -20.35 19.94 3.83
N LYS A 339 -20.07 21.09 3.24
CA LYS A 339 -20.76 21.63 2.08
C LYS A 339 -20.44 20.84 0.79
N GLN A 340 -19.14 20.53 0.55
CA GLN A 340 -18.71 19.91 -0.70
C GLN A 340 -18.86 18.39 -0.70
N TYR A 341 -18.62 17.73 0.45
CA TYR A 341 -18.54 16.27 0.55
C TYR A 341 -19.56 15.65 1.51
N ASN A 342 -20.31 16.46 2.25
CA ASN A 342 -21.21 16.00 3.32
C ASN A 342 -20.49 15.23 4.45
N PHE A 343 -19.21 15.52 4.66
CA PHE A 343 -18.42 14.96 5.77
C PHE A 343 -18.45 15.88 6.98
N THR A 344 -18.34 15.29 8.16
CA THR A 344 -18.29 16.02 9.43
C THR A 344 -16.87 16.02 9.96
N VAL A 345 -16.31 17.20 10.16
CA VAL A 345 -15.01 17.40 10.83
C VAL A 345 -15.26 17.53 12.33
N LEU A 346 -14.58 16.68 13.11
CA LEU A 346 -14.67 16.69 14.58
C LEU A 346 -13.67 17.69 15.18
N GLU A 347 -13.69 17.82 16.51
CA GLU A 347 -12.76 18.70 17.22
C GLU A 347 -11.30 18.22 17.07
N PRO A 348 -10.32 19.15 16.99
CA PRO A 348 -8.91 18.79 16.88
C PRO A 348 -8.45 17.89 18.04
N LEU A 349 -7.54 16.96 17.73
CA LEU A 349 -7.06 15.94 18.70
C LEU A 349 -6.09 16.48 19.76
N GLY A 350 -5.74 17.77 19.71
CA GLY A 350 -4.92 18.41 20.75
C GLY A 350 -3.43 18.51 20.42
N PHE A 351 -3.01 18.19 19.20
CA PHE A 351 -1.63 18.35 18.73
C PHE A 351 -1.58 18.90 17.29
N ASN A 352 -0.45 19.54 17.01
CA ASN A 352 -0.13 20.13 15.71
C ASN A 352 1.06 19.37 15.11
N ASN A 353 0.91 18.88 13.88
CA ASN A 353 1.97 18.19 13.14
C ASN A 353 2.39 19.01 11.92
N THR A 354 3.02 20.16 12.19
CA THR A 354 3.43 21.11 11.15
C THR A 354 4.70 20.67 10.42
N TYR A 355 4.89 21.18 9.22
CA TYR A 355 6.17 21.05 8.52
C TYR A 355 7.29 21.80 9.26
N THR A 356 8.49 21.26 9.14
CA THR A 356 9.72 21.88 9.63
C THR A 356 10.89 21.47 8.74
N LEU A 357 12.07 22.05 8.98
CA LEU A 357 13.32 21.66 8.35
C LEU A 357 14.24 21.03 9.38
N ALA A 358 14.92 19.95 8.99
CA ALA A 358 15.83 19.23 9.86
C ALA A 358 17.18 18.97 9.18
N MET A 359 18.24 18.99 9.97
CA MET A 359 19.60 18.68 9.55
C MET A 359 20.38 17.93 10.63
N SER A 360 21.58 17.40 10.29
CA SER A 360 22.45 16.82 11.31
C SER A 360 22.94 17.91 12.28
N LYS A 361 23.09 17.58 13.56
CA LYS A 361 23.68 18.50 14.55
C LYS A 361 25.07 18.97 14.12
N GLN A 362 25.86 18.08 13.53
CA GLN A 362 27.20 18.39 13.02
C GLN A 362 27.16 19.50 11.95
N THR A 363 26.21 19.43 11.01
CA THR A 363 26.05 20.46 9.97
C THR A 363 25.52 21.77 10.58
N ALA A 364 24.55 21.69 11.51
CA ALA A 364 24.01 22.86 12.20
C ALA A 364 25.13 23.60 12.98
N ASP A 365 25.93 22.88 13.76
CA ASP A 365 27.03 23.43 14.55
C ASP A 365 28.12 24.02 13.65
N LYS A 366 28.48 23.33 12.54
CA LYS A 366 29.50 23.80 11.58
C LYS A 366 29.16 25.17 11.01
N TYR A 367 27.90 25.43 10.72
CA TYR A 367 27.45 26.68 10.11
C TYR A 367 26.75 27.62 11.08
N ASN A 368 26.64 27.25 12.36
CA ASN A 368 25.94 27.97 13.41
C ASN A 368 24.48 28.30 13.02
N ILE A 369 23.71 27.25 12.64
CA ILE A 369 22.34 27.36 12.17
C ILE A 369 21.38 26.92 13.28
N GLU A 370 20.48 27.83 13.70
CA GLU A 370 19.39 27.54 14.64
C GLU A 370 18.02 27.80 14.04
N THR A 371 17.93 28.81 13.17
CA THR A 371 16.68 29.27 12.56
C THR A 371 16.72 29.08 11.04
N ILE A 372 15.56 29.17 10.40
CA ILE A 372 15.46 29.17 8.93
C ILE A 372 16.11 30.45 8.36
N SER A 373 16.07 31.57 9.08
CA SER A 373 16.82 32.78 8.68
C SER A 373 18.33 32.61 8.69
N ASP A 374 18.86 31.80 9.62
CA ASP A 374 20.30 31.49 9.62
C ASP A 374 20.67 30.63 8.41
N LEU A 375 19.82 29.67 8.05
CA LEU A 375 19.99 28.82 6.89
C LEU A 375 20.16 29.62 5.59
N CYS A 376 19.49 30.78 5.46
CA CYS A 376 19.59 31.63 4.27
C CYS A 376 21.02 32.07 3.95
N LYS A 377 21.88 32.21 4.97
CA LYS A 377 23.26 32.68 4.80
C LYS A 377 24.17 31.66 4.11
N VAL A 378 23.81 30.38 4.16
CA VAL A 378 24.66 29.26 3.69
C VAL A 378 23.92 28.29 2.77
N SER A 379 22.65 28.52 2.50
CA SER A 379 21.81 27.62 1.70
C SER A 379 22.40 27.27 0.33
N ASN A 380 23.13 28.21 -0.29
CA ASN A 380 23.81 28.02 -1.58
C ASN A 380 24.96 27.01 -1.56
N GLN A 381 25.36 26.52 -0.38
CA GLN A 381 26.38 25.48 -0.20
C GLN A 381 25.77 24.12 0.14
N LEU A 382 24.46 24.07 0.47
CA LEU A 382 23.79 22.91 1.04
C LEU A 382 22.93 22.19 -0.02
N ILE A 383 22.92 20.86 0.08
CA ILE A 383 22.03 19.98 -0.69
C ILE A 383 20.77 19.74 0.15
N PHE A 384 19.62 20.09 -0.41
CA PHE A 384 18.31 19.88 0.22
C PHE A 384 17.60 18.68 -0.40
N SER A 385 17.21 17.70 0.42
CA SER A 385 16.46 16.52 -0.03
C SER A 385 15.08 16.46 0.61
N PRO A 386 14.14 17.28 0.09
CA PRO A 386 12.74 17.26 0.55
C PRO A 386 11.95 16.13 -0.06
N THR A 387 10.72 15.92 0.47
CA THR A 387 9.72 15.07 -0.18
C THR A 387 9.26 15.69 -1.51
N LEU A 388 8.76 14.84 -2.42
CA LEU A 388 8.23 15.29 -3.73
C LEU A 388 7.12 16.33 -3.54
N THR A 389 6.19 16.07 -2.62
CA THR A 389 5.09 16.97 -2.31
C THR A 389 5.55 18.31 -1.74
N PHE A 390 6.63 18.34 -0.97
CA PHE A 390 7.19 19.57 -0.41
C PHE A 390 7.73 20.51 -1.49
N VAL A 391 8.27 19.98 -2.58
CA VAL A 391 8.85 20.79 -3.67
C VAL A 391 7.78 21.58 -4.44
N GLU A 392 6.60 21.02 -4.60
CA GLU A 392 5.59 21.56 -5.52
C GLU A 392 4.57 22.49 -4.85
N ARG A 393 4.43 22.42 -3.53
CA ARG A 393 3.37 23.12 -2.80
C ARG A 393 3.75 24.56 -2.44
N LYS A 394 2.78 25.47 -2.49
CA LYS A 394 2.92 26.88 -2.07
C LYS A 394 3.11 27.06 -0.57
N ASP A 395 2.54 26.17 0.24
CA ASP A 395 2.69 26.15 1.69
C ASP A 395 3.95 25.40 2.15
N CYS A 396 4.82 25.03 1.19
CA CYS A 396 6.10 24.35 1.39
C CYS A 396 7.22 25.10 0.65
N LEU A 397 8.06 24.42 -0.16
CA LEU A 397 9.27 25.02 -0.72
C LEU A 397 9.02 26.28 -1.53
N VAL A 398 7.96 26.31 -2.35
CA VAL A 398 7.66 27.46 -3.22
C VAL A 398 7.45 28.74 -2.39
N GLY A 399 6.55 28.74 -1.42
CA GLY A 399 6.31 29.90 -0.57
C GLY A 399 7.42 30.10 0.48
N LEU A 400 8.10 29.03 0.90
CA LEU A 400 9.24 29.14 1.80
C LEU A 400 10.35 29.97 1.17
N GLN A 401 10.64 29.79 -0.14
CA GLN A 401 11.62 30.57 -0.89
C GLN A 401 11.19 32.03 -1.15
N GLU A 402 9.91 32.30 -1.14
CA GLU A 402 9.38 33.67 -1.21
C GLU A 402 9.52 34.40 0.14
N THR A 403 9.34 33.67 1.25
CA THR A 403 9.41 34.22 2.61
C THR A 403 10.84 34.32 3.11
N TYR A 404 11.64 33.31 2.85
CA TYR A 404 13.05 33.20 3.20
C TYR A 404 13.88 33.14 1.91
N PRO A 405 14.87 33.99 1.70
CA PRO A 405 15.68 34.02 0.47
C PRO A 405 16.62 32.80 0.36
N LEU A 406 16.03 31.61 0.30
CA LEU A 406 16.74 30.33 0.23
C LEU A 406 17.12 30.01 -1.21
N GLN A 407 18.40 29.75 -1.44
CA GLN A 407 18.94 29.31 -2.72
C GLN A 407 19.84 28.10 -2.47
N PHE A 408 19.27 26.91 -2.55
CA PHE A 408 20.04 25.69 -2.32
C PHE A 408 21.02 25.40 -3.46
N LYS A 409 22.17 24.80 -3.13
CA LYS A 409 23.14 24.31 -4.12
C LYS A 409 22.49 23.31 -5.07
N GLU A 410 21.69 22.41 -4.51
CA GLU A 410 20.95 21.39 -5.24
C GLU A 410 19.71 21.01 -4.43
N VAL A 411 18.63 20.68 -5.12
CA VAL A 411 17.41 20.11 -4.53
C VAL A 411 17.19 18.75 -5.16
N ILE A 412 17.34 17.69 -4.36
CA ILE A 412 17.20 16.29 -4.77
C ILE A 412 16.03 15.69 -3.99
N PRO A 413 14.83 15.66 -4.55
CA PRO A 413 13.67 15.12 -3.83
C PRO A 413 13.83 13.63 -3.53
N ILE A 414 13.59 13.25 -2.26
CA ILE A 414 13.57 11.86 -1.79
C ILE A 414 12.30 11.66 -0.96
N ASP A 415 11.38 10.87 -1.49
CA ASP A 415 10.09 10.67 -0.83
C ASP A 415 10.17 9.69 0.35
N GLY A 416 9.36 9.95 1.39
CA GLY A 416 9.29 9.09 2.57
C GLY A 416 10.54 9.12 3.47
N SER A 417 10.68 8.09 4.29
CA SER A 417 11.76 7.97 5.29
C SER A 417 13.18 7.79 4.74
N PRO A 418 13.41 7.31 3.50
CA PRO A 418 14.77 7.25 2.93
C PRO A 418 15.54 8.59 2.94
N ARG A 419 14.84 9.76 2.93
CA ARG A 419 15.49 11.07 3.05
C ARG A 419 16.28 11.23 4.36
N TYR A 420 15.79 10.65 5.46
CA TYR A 420 16.52 10.66 6.74
C TYR A 420 17.77 9.79 6.68
N THR A 421 17.73 8.66 5.97
CA THR A 421 18.90 7.81 5.75
C THR A 421 19.95 8.54 4.91
N ALA A 422 19.54 9.24 3.86
CA ALA A 422 20.43 10.06 3.04
C ALA A 422 21.10 11.18 3.88
N LEU A 423 20.33 11.82 4.78
CA LEU A 423 20.86 12.83 5.70
C LEU A 423 21.91 12.25 6.67
N VAL A 424 21.62 11.10 7.28
CA VAL A 424 22.55 10.43 8.22
C VAL A 424 23.82 9.94 7.51
N ASN A 425 23.70 9.51 6.26
CA ASN A 425 24.83 9.10 5.43
C ASN A 425 25.63 10.28 4.83
N ASN A 426 25.23 11.54 5.12
CA ASN A 426 25.80 12.76 4.54
C ASN A 426 25.69 12.84 3.00
N GLU A 427 24.65 12.24 2.42
CA GLU A 427 24.32 12.35 1.00
C GLU A 427 23.55 13.65 0.70
N CYS A 428 22.93 14.24 1.74
CA CYS A 428 22.33 15.58 1.74
C CYS A 428 22.59 16.28 3.08
N ASP A 429 22.34 17.60 3.14
CA ASP A 429 22.62 18.43 4.30
C ASP A 429 21.34 18.80 5.08
N LEU A 430 20.19 18.78 4.40
CA LEU A 430 18.91 19.24 4.91
C LEU A 430 17.78 18.39 4.36
N VAL A 431 16.74 18.17 5.16
CA VAL A 431 15.48 17.52 4.77
C VAL A 431 14.28 18.30 5.29
N ASP A 432 13.11 18.14 4.64
CA ASP A 432 11.85 18.50 5.27
C ASP A 432 11.48 17.43 6.31
N ALA A 433 10.76 17.82 7.34
CA ALA A 433 10.31 16.94 8.40
C ALA A 433 8.95 17.40 8.93
N PHE A 434 8.33 16.58 9.75
CA PHE A 434 7.15 16.96 10.52
C PHE A 434 7.52 17.11 11.99
N SER A 435 6.91 18.07 12.68
CA SER A 435 7.25 18.40 14.08
C SER A 435 7.07 17.22 15.06
N THR A 436 6.18 16.29 14.74
CA THR A 436 5.94 15.06 15.54
C THR A 436 6.70 13.82 15.04
N ASP A 437 7.59 13.97 14.04
CA ASP A 437 8.26 12.84 13.40
C ASP A 437 9.23 12.13 14.36
N GLY A 438 9.01 10.85 14.62
CA GLY A 438 9.83 10.04 15.53
C GLY A 438 11.27 9.85 15.06
N LEU A 439 11.51 9.93 13.75
CA LEU A 439 12.84 9.80 13.15
C LEU A 439 13.76 10.98 13.50
N LEU A 440 13.22 12.15 13.81
CA LEU A 440 13.98 13.29 14.33
C LEU A 440 14.69 12.93 15.64
N LYS A 441 13.98 12.27 16.55
CA LYS A 441 14.53 11.78 17.81
C LYS A 441 15.46 10.58 17.61
N LYS A 442 15.08 9.63 16.74
CA LYS A 442 15.85 8.41 16.43
C LYS A 442 17.25 8.74 15.92
N PHE A 443 17.37 9.70 15.04
CA PHE A 443 18.64 10.10 14.42
C PHE A 443 19.30 11.33 15.09
N ASP A 444 18.76 11.80 16.19
CA ASP A 444 19.26 12.94 16.97
C ASP A 444 19.49 14.19 16.09
N LEU A 445 18.49 14.53 15.27
CA LEU A 445 18.57 15.62 14.32
C LEU A 445 18.28 16.98 14.97
N LYS A 446 18.85 18.04 14.38
CA LYS A 446 18.52 19.43 14.72
C LYS A 446 17.34 19.88 13.89
N VAL A 447 16.24 20.23 14.55
CA VAL A 447 15.08 20.91 13.96
C VAL A 447 15.34 22.40 13.95
N LEU A 448 15.09 23.06 12.82
CA LEU A 448 15.26 24.50 12.66
C LEU A 448 14.00 25.25 13.10
N THR A 449 14.21 26.37 13.83
CA THR A 449 13.11 27.23 14.23
C THR A 449 12.61 28.08 13.06
N ASP A 450 11.31 28.03 12.79
CA ASP A 450 10.64 28.92 11.83
C ASP A 450 10.40 30.30 12.47
N ASP A 451 11.39 31.17 12.39
CA ASP A 451 11.41 32.47 13.06
C ASP A 451 10.51 33.53 12.39
N LYS A 452 9.94 33.23 11.21
CA LYS A 452 8.95 34.08 10.54
C LYS A 452 7.53 33.51 10.55
N ASN A 453 7.32 32.34 11.20
CA ASN A 453 6.02 31.64 11.27
C ASN A 453 5.39 31.40 9.87
N PHE A 454 6.19 30.91 8.95
CA PHE A 454 5.75 30.61 7.59
C PHE A 454 4.88 29.35 7.53
N PHE A 455 5.27 28.30 8.26
CA PHE A 455 4.54 27.05 8.23
C PHE A 455 3.16 27.15 8.88
N LEU A 456 2.17 26.62 8.18
CA LEU A 456 0.78 26.65 8.61
C LEU A 456 0.51 25.75 9.81
N PRO A 457 -0.58 25.98 10.53
CA PRO A 457 -1.05 25.02 11.53
C PRO A 457 -1.63 23.77 10.87
N TYR A 458 -1.13 22.61 11.29
CA TYR A 458 -1.58 21.30 10.86
C TYR A 458 -2.16 20.53 12.05
N ASN A 459 -3.25 21.06 12.65
CA ASN A 459 -3.94 20.35 13.72
C ASN A 459 -4.58 19.07 13.21
N ALA A 460 -4.35 17.97 13.92
CA ALA A 460 -4.94 16.69 13.59
C ALA A 460 -6.44 16.71 13.86
N ILE A 461 -7.24 16.42 12.84
CA ILE A 461 -8.72 16.47 12.88
C ILE A 461 -9.30 15.13 12.41
N PRO A 462 -10.15 14.48 13.20
CA PRO A 462 -10.93 13.34 12.72
C PRO A 462 -12.04 13.81 11.78
N ILE A 463 -12.20 13.08 10.68
CA ILE A 463 -13.24 13.32 9.67
C ILE A 463 -14.09 12.07 9.57
N ILE A 464 -15.41 12.23 9.67
CA ILE A 464 -16.39 11.14 9.61
C ILE A 464 -17.40 11.36 8.48
N ASN A 465 -17.89 10.26 7.92
CA ASN A 465 -18.99 10.31 6.97
C ASN A 465 -20.35 10.44 7.68
N GLN A 466 -21.42 10.63 6.90
CA GLN A 466 -22.76 10.81 7.45
C GLN A 466 -23.28 9.52 8.13
N ARG A 467 -22.82 8.34 7.66
CA ARG A 467 -23.23 7.04 8.22
C ARG A 467 -22.87 6.90 9.70
N ILE A 468 -21.64 7.28 10.09
CA ILE A 468 -21.24 7.25 11.52
C ILE A 468 -22.16 8.15 12.35
N LYS A 469 -22.47 9.35 11.83
CA LYS A 469 -23.32 10.31 12.53
C LYS A 469 -24.74 9.79 12.76
N ASP A 470 -25.27 9.03 11.81
CA ASP A 470 -26.64 8.52 11.85
C ASP A 470 -26.76 7.19 12.59
N GLU A 471 -25.79 6.27 12.44
CA GLU A 471 -25.83 4.93 12.99
C GLU A 471 -25.11 4.78 14.34
N CYS A 472 -24.05 5.57 14.59
CA CYS A 472 -23.18 5.43 15.75
C CYS A 472 -22.77 6.80 16.35
N PRO A 473 -23.71 7.70 16.70
CA PRO A 473 -23.39 9.06 17.16
C PRO A 473 -22.53 9.10 18.43
N GLU A 474 -22.55 8.05 19.26
CA GLU A 474 -21.71 7.91 20.45
C GLU A 474 -20.20 7.92 20.16
N ILE A 475 -19.80 7.52 18.95
CA ILE A 475 -18.40 7.55 18.52
C ILE A 475 -17.85 8.99 18.52
N ILE A 476 -18.68 9.97 18.17
CA ILE A 476 -18.28 11.38 18.11
C ILE A 476 -17.79 11.88 19.47
N GLU A 477 -18.57 11.58 20.53
CA GLU A 477 -18.19 11.99 21.89
C GLU A 477 -16.94 11.29 22.38
N LEU A 478 -16.79 9.99 22.04
CA LEU A 478 -15.61 9.21 22.39
C LEU A 478 -14.35 9.76 21.73
N VAL A 479 -14.41 10.05 20.42
CA VAL A 479 -13.26 10.57 19.66
C VAL A 479 -12.87 11.96 20.13
N ASN A 480 -13.83 12.85 20.38
CA ASN A 480 -13.57 14.20 20.89
C ASN A 480 -12.90 14.19 22.28
N GLN A 481 -13.03 13.13 23.09
CA GLN A 481 -12.34 13.03 24.37
C GLN A 481 -10.81 12.91 24.23
N LEU A 482 -10.31 12.44 23.06
CA LEU A 482 -8.87 12.27 22.83
C LEU A 482 -8.08 13.58 22.93
N GLN A 483 -8.68 14.74 22.60
CA GLN A 483 -8.06 16.05 22.73
C GLN A 483 -7.52 16.37 24.14
N ASN A 484 -8.06 15.74 25.18
CA ASN A 484 -7.62 15.96 26.56
C ASN A 484 -6.37 15.18 26.94
N TYR A 485 -5.87 14.31 26.05
CA TYR A 485 -4.82 13.34 26.35
C TYR A 485 -3.68 13.35 25.36
N LEU A 486 -3.94 13.81 24.14
CA LEU A 486 -2.94 13.97 23.11
C LEU A 486 -2.36 15.38 23.13
N ASN A 487 -1.07 15.47 22.93
CA ASN A 487 -0.32 16.69 22.67
C ASN A 487 0.91 16.32 21.84
N GLU A 488 1.67 17.31 21.39
CA GLU A 488 2.83 17.10 20.53
C GLU A 488 3.89 16.20 21.18
N GLU A 489 4.19 16.40 22.47
CA GLU A 489 5.19 15.60 23.18
C GLU A 489 4.80 14.11 23.26
N VAL A 490 3.52 13.83 23.56
CA VAL A 490 2.98 12.46 23.57
C VAL A 490 3.08 11.83 22.17
N MET A 491 2.75 12.59 21.11
CA MET A 491 2.81 12.06 19.75
C MET A 491 4.24 11.80 19.28
N VAL A 492 5.18 12.71 19.57
CA VAL A 492 6.62 12.49 19.30
C VAL A 492 7.11 11.21 19.99
N ASP A 493 6.73 10.98 21.25
CA ASP A 493 7.17 9.80 21.99
C ASP A 493 6.55 8.50 21.45
N LEU A 494 5.29 8.54 21.05
CA LEU A 494 4.61 7.40 20.41
C LEU A 494 5.21 7.09 19.04
N ASN A 495 5.41 8.11 18.20
CA ASN A 495 6.04 7.96 16.88
C ASN A 495 7.47 7.40 17.02
N TYR A 496 8.26 7.95 17.95
CA TYR A 496 9.61 7.46 18.23
C TYR A 496 9.62 5.99 18.64
N LYS A 497 8.75 5.57 19.53
CA LYS A 497 8.63 4.17 19.96
C LYS A 497 8.27 3.23 18.83
N VAL A 498 7.40 3.65 17.92
CA VAL A 498 7.02 2.85 16.74
C VAL A 498 8.17 2.78 15.74
N ASP A 499 8.84 3.90 15.47
CA ASP A 499 9.94 3.98 14.51
C ASP A 499 11.23 3.32 15.02
N GLU A 500 11.43 3.25 16.35
CA GLU A 500 12.54 2.55 16.99
C GLU A 500 12.27 1.05 17.17
N ALA A 501 11.00 0.67 17.32
CA ALA A 501 10.63 -0.70 17.60
C ALA A 501 11.04 -1.65 16.47
N VAL A 502 11.98 -2.54 16.75
CA VAL A 502 12.49 -3.57 15.85
C VAL A 502 11.42 -4.66 15.56
N SER A 503 10.24 -4.58 16.17
CA SER A 503 9.25 -5.65 16.13
C SER A 503 7.79 -5.19 16.21
N TYR A 504 6.96 -5.71 15.31
CA TYR A 504 5.49 -5.62 15.37
C TYR A 504 4.87 -6.22 16.66
N THR A 505 5.60 -7.03 17.40
CA THR A 505 5.22 -7.46 18.76
C THR A 505 5.18 -6.30 19.72
N HIS A 506 5.92 -5.23 19.45
CA HIS A 506 5.77 -3.98 20.19
C HIS A 506 4.56 -3.17 19.71
N LEU A 507 4.09 -3.30 18.48
CA LEU A 507 2.75 -2.77 18.10
C LEU A 507 1.62 -3.55 18.78
N ARG A 508 1.75 -4.85 19.00
CA ARG A 508 0.89 -5.58 19.94
C ARG A 508 1.18 -5.23 21.42
N ALA A 509 2.41 -4.82 21.75
CA ALA A 509 2.74 -4.26 23.07
C ALA A 509 2.40 -2.77 23.13
N HIS A 510 2.29 -2.09 21.97
CA HIS A 510 1.69 -0.77 21.80
C HIS A 510 0.16 -0.83 21.61
N GLU A 511 -0.43 -1.99 21.24
CA GLU A 511 -1.76 -2.33 21.76
C GLU A 511 -1.75 -2.20 23.28
N THR A 512 -0.62 -2.51 23.96
CA THR A 512 -0.43 -2.31 25.42
C THR A 512 -0.04 -0.87 25.79
N ASP A 513 0.55 -0.05 24.90
CA ASP A 513 0.91 1.36 25.21
C ASP A 513 -0.13 2.35 24.64
N SER A 514 -0.76 2.06 23.51
CA SER A 514 -2.10 2.60 23.16
C SER A 514 -3.13 2.11 24.19
N TYR A 515 -2.99 0.89 24.72
CA TYR A 515 -3.65 0.38 25.91
C TYR A 515 -3.23 1.17 27.16
N LEU A 516 -1.98 1.62 27.31
CA LEU A 516 -1.53 2.45 28.43
C LEU A 516 -2.09 3.87 28.33
N VAL A 517 -2.14 4.48 27.15
CA VAL A 517 -2.81 5.78 26.95
C VAL A 517 -4.32 5.61 27.15
N CYS A 518 -4.94 4.59 26.56
CA CYS A 518 -6.35 4.29 26.82
C CYS A 518 -6.61 3.79 28.26
N ARG A 519 -5.66 3.11 28.91
CA ARG A 519 -5.76 2.73 30.32
C ARG A 519 -5.55 3.90 31.27
N LEU A 520 -4.67 4.83 30.96
CA LEU A 520 -4.56 6.12 31.64
C LEU A 520 -5.84 6.95 31.47
N LEU A 521 -6.49 6.88 30.30
CA LEU A 521 -7.81 7.43 30.02
C LEU A 521 -8.90 6.83 30.93
N LEU A 522 -8.85 5.53 31.16
CA LEU A 522 -9.83 4.80 31.97
C LEU A 522 -9.56 4.87 33.47
N GLU A 523 -8.31 4.91 33.91
CA GLU A 523 -7.93 5.02 35.34
C GLU A 523 -8.18 6.41 35.90
N LYS A 524 -8.01 7.49 35.10
CA LYS A 524 -8.45 8.84 35.51
C LYS A 524 -9.97 8.95 35.68
N LYS A 525 -10.76 8.27 34.84
CA LYS A 525 -12.23 8.24 34.97
C LYS A 525 -12.70 7.48 36.24
N LYS A 526 -11.90 6.52 36.74
CA LYS A 526 -12.16 5.84 38.03
C LYS A 526 -11.76 6.64 39.25
N LYS A 527 -10.86 7.63 39.11
CA LYS A 527 -10.45 8.53 40.22
C LYS A 527 -11.31 9.79 40.33
N GLN A 528 -12.18 10.06 39.34
CA GLN A 528 -13.13 11.19 39.36
C GLN A 528 -14.58 10.78 39.68
N LYS A 529 -14.82 9.47 39.89
CA LYS A 529 -16.03 8.93 40.53
C LYS A 529 -15.70 8.47 41.94
#